data_b7537123d626dc97cdd801168b38be1d
#
_entry.id   b7537123d626dc97cdd801168b38be1d
#
_cell.length_a   1.000
_cell.length_b   1.000
_cell.length_c   1.000
_cell.angle_alpha   90.00
_cell.angle_beta   90.00
_cell.angle_gamma   90.00
#
_symmetry.space_group_name_H-M   'P 1'
#
loop_
_entity.id
_entity.type
_entity.pdbx_description
1 polymer ?
#
loop_
_entity_poly.entity_id
_entity_poly.type
_entity_poly.pdbx_seq_one_letter_code
_entity_poly.pdbx_strand_id
1 'polypeptide(L)'
;MTVSPLLAKSIKLLPKPARRILNNANDRLFRSRDLVLAEQTPFEVVHSNDLVKLRHYLPITQSEVMVDGVPMTVNKNTHKVPLVIVPPLAVNMLIYDLFPERSLVKYFVAQGFDVYLIDWGMPTRKHTHYNLNTYVSEFMPEFLAKVREHSGQQQLSLHGWSM
;
A
#
# COMPACT_ATOMS: atom_id res chain seq x y z
N MET A 1 -6.65 -21.01 16.13
CA MET A 1 -6.92 -22.46 16.33
C MET A 1 -5.66 -23.22 15.96
N THR A 2 -5.01 -23.83 16.92
CA THR A 2 -3.79 -24.64 16.71
C THR A 2 -4.18 -26.02 16.18
N VAL A 3 -3.53 -26.44 15.10
CA VAL A 3 -3.74 -27.77 14.49
C VAL A 3 -3.44 -28.84 15.57
N SER A 4 -4.34 -29.81 15.73
CA SER A 4 -4.17 -30.91 16.68
C SER A 4 -2.80 -31.60 16.47
N PRO A 5 -2.07 -31.96 17.55
CA PRO A 5 -0.75 -32.61 17.46
C PRO A 5 -0.75 -33.90 16.61
N LEU A 6 -1.87 -34.62 16.54
CA LEU A 6 -2.06 -35.83 15.74
C LEU A 6 -2.09 -35.50 14.24
N LEU A 7 -2.76 -34.40 13.83
CA LEU A 7 -2.79 -33.93 12.44
C LEU A 7 -1.40 -33.47 11.96
N ALA A 8 -0.64 -32.80 12.82
CA ALA A 8 0.71 -32.37 12.53
C ALA A 8 1.68 -33.55 12.27
N LYS A 9 1.49 -34.66 12.99
CA LYS A 9 2.27 -35.90 12.83
C LYS A 9 1.95 -36.62 11.51
N SER A 10 0.67 -36.67 11.13
CA SER A 10 0.22 -37.29 9.87
C SER A 10 0.69 -36.51 8.65
N ILE A 11 0.76 -35.19 8.71
CA ILE A 11 1.26 -34.33 7.62
C ILE A 11 2.76 -34.58 7.35
N LYS A 12 3.56 -34.91 8.38
CA LYS A 12 4.99 -35.21 8.23
C LYS A 12 5.28 -36.49 7.45
N LEU A 13 4.33 -37.42 7.40
CA LEU A 13 4.44 -38.71 6.68
C LEU A 13 4.09 -38.60 5.20
N LEU A 14 3.55 -37.49 4.74
CA LEU A 14 3.19 -37.29 3.34
C LEU A 14 4.42 -36.99 2.46
N PRO A 15 4.39 -37.36 1.18
CA PRO A 15 5.41 -36.95 0.20
C PRO A 15 5.60 -35.42 0.19
N LYS A 16 6.82 -34.96 -0.06
CA LYS A 16 7.16 -33.51 -0.06
C LYS A 16 6.17 -32.64 -0.81
N PRO A 17 5.71 -32.99 -2.06
CA PRO A 17 4.75 -32.15 -2.78
C PRO A 17 3.38 -32.06 -2.10
N ALA A 18 2.85 -33.18 -1.59
CA ALA A 18 1.57 -33.20 -0.90
C ALA A 18 1.60 -32.39 0.42
N ARG A 19 2.70 -32.50 1.17
CA ARG A 19 2.92 -31.69 2.39
C ARG A 19 2.97 -30.21 2.08
N ARG A 20 3.64 -29.81 0.99
CA ARG A 20 3.70 -28.40 0.55
C ARG A 20 2.33 -27.87 0.19
N ILE A 21 1.51 -28.63 -0.54
CA ILE A 21 0.14 -28.25 -0.89
C ILE A 21 -0.71 -28.05 0.37
N LEU A 22 -0.65 -28.99 1.32
CA LEU A 22 -1.42 -28.91 2.57
C LEU A 22 -0.97 -27.73 3.45
N ASN A 23 0.33 -27.48 3.57
CA ASN A 23 0.84 -26.33 4.30
C ASN A 23 0.38 -25.04 3.65
N ASN A 24 0.52 -24.90 2.32
CA ASN A 24 0.05 -23.72 1.60
C ASN A 24 -1.46 -23.48 1.75
N ALA A 25 -2.26 -24.58 1.72
CA ALA A 25 -3.70 -24.48 1.94
C ALA A 25 -4.02 -24.03 3.37
N ASN A 26 -3.33 -24.60 4.36
CA ASN A 26 -3.48 -24.19 5.75
C ASN A 26 -3.11 -22.72 5.97
N ASP A 27 -1.97 -22.28 5.42
CA ASP A 27 -1.54 -20.90 5.55
C ASP A 27 -2.53 -19.93 4.87
N ARG A 28 -3.07 -20.27 3.70
CA ARG A 28 -4.11 -19.47 3.02
C ARG A 28 -5.40 -19.39 3.80
N LEU A 29 -5.83 -20.48 4.45
CA LEU A 29 -7.10 -20.54 5.17
C LEU A 29 -7.03 -19.88 6.56
N PHE A 30 -5.93 -20.06 7.27
CA PHE A 30 -5.82 -19.69 8.68
C PHE A 30 -4.79 -18.58 8.98
N ARG A 31 -3.88 -18.31 8.03
CA ARG A 31 -2.79 -17.34 8.18
C ARG A 31 -2.68 -16.41 6.97
N SER A 32 -3.80 -16.16 6.30
CA SER A 32 -3.82 -15.32 5.08
C SER A 32 -3.25 -13.92 5.32
N ARG A 33 -3.43 -13.36 6.52
CA ARG A 33 -2.86 -12.05 6.90
C ARG A 33 -1.34 -12.07 7.00
N ASP A 34 -0.76 -13.18 7.46
CA ASP A 34 0.70 -13.34 7.60
C ASP A 34 1.40 -13.53 6.23
N LEU A 35 0.62 -13.84 5.18
CA LEU A 35 1.11 -13.98 3.80
C LEU A 35 1.12 -12.66 3.04
N VAL A 36 0.45 -11.63 3.57
CA VAL A 36 0.42 -10.30 2.96
C VAL A 36 1.64 -9.52 3.42
N LEU A 37 2.58 -9.30 2.51
CA LEU A 37 3.80 -8.52 2.73
C LEU A 37 3.68 -7.07 2.21
N ALA A 38 2.46 -6.60 2.01
CA ALA A 38 2.19 -5.24 1.55
C ALA A 38 2.36 -4.21 2.68
N GLU A 39 2.41 -2.93 2.32
CA GLU A 39 2.50 -1.79 3.25
C GLU A 39 3.77 -1.81 4.13
N GLN A 40 4.89 -2.22 3.56
CA GLN A 40 6.17 -2.25 4.27
C GLN A 40 6.92 -0.91 4.22
N THR A 41 6.54 0.00 3.33
CA THR A 41 7.12 1.34 3.27
C THR A 41 6.48 2.21 4.34
N PRO A 42 7.25 2.76 5.30
CA PRO A 42 6.70 3.54 6.41
C PRO A 42 5.92 4.76 5.92
N PHE A 43 4.75 4.98 6.50
CA PHE A 43 3.89 6.14 6.22
C PHE A 43 3.18 6.63 7.49
N GLU A 44 2.67 7.84 7.43
CA GLU A 44 1.73 8.40 8.37
C GLU A 44 0.42 8.79 7.68
N VAL A 45 -0.68 8.83 8.42
CA VAL A 45 -1.97 9.33 7.92
C VAL A 45 -2.10 10.79 8.30
N VAL A 46 -1.98 11.68 7.33
CA VAL A 46 -2.00 13.13 7.55
C VAL A 46 -3.40 13.75 7.49
N HIS A 47 -4.34 13.05 6.87
CA HIS A 47 -5.76 13.41 6.84
C HIS A 47 -6.64 12.18 6.63
N SER A 48 -7.85 12.21 7.18
CA SER A 48 -8.86 11.18 6.91
C SER A 48 -10.27 11.73 7.09
N ASN A 49 -11.19 11.23 6.30
CA ASN A 49 -12.63 11.37 6.53
C ASN A 49 -13.23 10.01 6.92
N ASP A 50 -14.57 9.83 6.78
CA ASP A 50 -15.24 8.58 7.14
C ASP A 50 -14.73 7.34 6.38
N LEU A 51 -14.26 7.49 5.14
CA LEU A 51 -13.84 6.40 4.27
C LEU A 51 -12.38 6.52 3.80
N VAL A 52 -11.99 7.70 3.34
CA VAL A 52 -10.75 7.96 2.62
C VAL A 52 -9.66 8.41 3.58
N LYS A 53 -8.42 7.98 3.33
CA LYS A 53 -7.23 8.41 4.08
C LYS A 53 -6.19 9.00 3.15
N LEU A 54 -5.50 10.02 3.60
CA LEU A 54 -4.31 10.56 2.94
C LEU A 54 -3.08 10.02 3.65
N ARG A 55 -2.31 9.20 2.95
CA ARG A 55 -1.04 8.66 3.45
C ARG A 55 0.09 9.54 2.95
N HIS A 56 1.03 9.88 3.82
CA HIS A 56 2.30 10.51 3.50
C HIS A 56 3.42 9.52 3.82
N TYR A 57 4.24 9.19 2.84
CA TYR A 57 5.30 8.22 3.00
C TYR A 57 6.58 8.88 3.53
N LEU A 58 7.15 8.28 4.56
CA LEU A 58 8.31 8.83 5.25
C LEU A 58 9.59 8.66 4.40
N PRO A 59 10.52 9.60 4.47
CA PRO A 59 11.79 9.51 3.78
C PRO A 59 12.58 8.27 4.18
N ILE A 60 13.20 7.60 3.20
CA ILE A 60 14.06 6.45 3.44
C ILE A 60 15.39 6.94 4.03
N THR A 61 15.76 6.43 5.20
CA THR A 61 16.98 6.82 5.91
C THR A 61 18.23 6.12 5.38
N GLN A 62 18.10 4.90 4.88
CA GLN A 62 19.18 4.11 4.31
C GLN A 62 19.79 4.81 3.08
N SER A 63 21.04 4.51 2.75
CA SER A 63 21.70 4.99 1.54
C SER A 63 21.35 4.17 0.30
N GLU A 64 20.90 2.93 0.50
CA GLU A 64 20.54 1.99 -0.56
C GLU A 64 19.32 1.16 -0.13
N VAL A 65 18.48 0.81 -1.08
CA VAL A 65 17.33 -0.08 -0.92
C VAL A 65 17.23 -1.07 -2.07
N MET A 66 16.61 -2.22 -1.82
CA MET A 66 16.27 -3.17 -2.88
C MET A 66 14.93 -2.81 -3.49
N VAL A 67 14.90 -2.68 -4.81
CA VAL A 67 13.68 -2.48 -5.60
C VAL A 67 13.72 -3.45 -6.78
N ASP A 68 12.73 -4.30 -6.90
CA ASP A 68 12.61 -5.37 -7.91
C ASP A 68 13.88 -6.25 -8.01
N GLY A 69 14.48 -6.57 -6.85
CA GLY A 69 15.69 -7.38 -6.78
C GLY A 69 16.98 -6.65 -7.19
N VAL A 70 16.91 -5.35 -7.46
CA VAL A 70 18.06 -4.52 -7.85
C VAL A 70 18.38 -3.52 -6.74
N PRO A 71 19.66 -3.41 -6.30
CA PRO A 71 20.06 -2.38 -5.37
C PRO A 71 19.95 -0.99 -6.04
N MET A 72 19.34 -0.05 -5.34
CA MET A 72 19.12 1.31 -5.80
C MET A 72 19.60 2.30 -4.74
N THR A 73 20.47 3.22 -5.15
CA THR A 73 20.92 4.32 -4.28
C THR A 73 19.76 5.28 -3.99
N VAL A 74 19.57 5.61 -2.73
CA VAL A 74 18.52 6.54 -2.30
C VAL A 74 18.97 7.99 -2.55
N ASN A 75 18.18 8.70 -3.35
CA ASN A 75 18.38 10.13 -3.58
C ASN A 75 17.94 10.91 -2.32
N LYS A 76 18.90 11.59 -1.69
CA LYS A 76 18.63 12.42 -0.49
C LYS A 76 18.14 13.83 -0.82
N ASN A 77 18.17 14.23 -2.09
CA ASN A 77 17.66 15.52 -2.54
C ASN A 77 16.17 15.36 -2.82
N THR A 78 15.34 15.95 -1.98
CA THR A 78 13.90 15.91 -2.14
C THR A 78 13.44 16.83 -3.28
N HIS A 79 12.60 16.30 -4.17
CA HIS A 79 11.92 17.09 -5.20
C HIS A 79 10.97 18.09 -4.54
N LYS A 80 10.95 19.33 -5.02
CA LYS A 80 10.12 20.40 -4.43
C LYS A 80 8.62 20.16 -4.61
N VAL A 81 8.24 19.56 -5.75
CA VAL A 81 6.84 19.29 -6.08
C VAL A 81 6.48 17.90 -5.57
N PRO A 82 5.54 17.78 -4.61
CA PRO A 82 5.13 16.48 -4.11
C PRO A 82 4.38 15.66 -5.16
N LEU A 83 4.52 14.34 -5.07
CA LEU A 83 3.86 13.37 -5.92
C LEU A 83 2.66 12.77 -5.22
N VAL A 84 1.47 12.96 -5.77
CA VAL A 84 0.23 12.38 -5.24
C VAL A 84 -0.18 11.20 -6.11
N ILE A 85 -0.20 10.02 -5.53
CA ILE A 85 -0.69 8.80 -6.16
C ILE A 85 -2.21 8.74 -5.95
N VAL A 86 -2.93 8.62 -7.06
CA VAL A 86 -4.38 8.51 -7.10
C VAL A 86 -4.73 7.13 -7.67
N PRO A 87 -5.00 6.14 -6.80
CA PRO A 87 -5.35 4.79 -7.24
C PRO A 87 -6.70 4.72 -7.94
N PRO A 88 -6.96 3.70 -8.78
CA PRO A 88 -8.29 3.42 -9.29
C PRO A 88 -9.28 3.11 -8.15
N LEU A 89 -10.53 3.54 -8.30
CA LEU A 89 -11.56 3.35 -7.25
C LEU A 89 -11.87 1.87 -6.95
N ALA A 90 -11.70 0.99 -7.93
CA ALA A 90 -12.02 -0.43 -7.80
C ALA A 90 -10.82 -1.30 -7.38
N VAL A 91 -9.67 -0.70 -7.10
CA VAL A 91 -8.43 -1.42 -6.79
C VAL A 91 -7.96 -1.07 -5.39
N ASN A 92 -7.53 -2.09 -4.65
CA ASN A 92 -6.91 -1.86 -3.35
C ASN A 92 -5.54 -1.20 -3.53
N MET A 93 -5.28 -0.11 -2.79
CA MET A 93 -4.02 0.64 -2.85
C MET A 93 -2.79 -0.19 -2.48
N LEU A 94 -2.96 -1.37 -1.87
CA LEU A 94 -1.86 -2.30 -1.57
C LEU A 94 -0.99 -2.64 -2.79
N ILE A 95 -1.54 -2.55 -4.01
CA ILE A 95 -0.77 -2.79 -5.24
C ILE A 95 0.42 -1.83 -5.40
N TYR A 96 0.37 -0.65 -4.82
CA TYR A 96 1.44 0.35 -4.89
C TYR A 96 2.57 0.07 -3.89
N ASP A 97 2.32 -0.77 -2.88
CA ASP A 97 3.29 -1.23 -1.88
C ASP A 97 3.09 -2.72 -1.58
N LEU A 98 3.16 -3.56 -2.62
CA LEU A 98 2.71 -4.94 -2.60
C LEU A 98 3.68 -5.89 -1.90
N PHE A 99 4.99 -5.70 -2.12
CA PHE A 99 6.05 -6.48 -1.51
C PHE A 99 7.23 -5.57 -1.14
N PRO A 100 8.07 -5.96 -0.17
CA PRO A 100 9.22 -5.15 0.26
C PRO A 100 10.16 -4.72 -0.87
N GLU A 101 10.29 -5.55 -1.92
CA GLU A 101 11.14 -5.27 -3.09
C GLU A 101 10.35 -4.90 -4.34
N ARG A 102 9.02 -4.93 -4.30
CA ARG A 102 8.11 -4.57 -5.41
C ARG A 102 7.11 -3.54 -4.95
N SER A 103 7.62 -2.38 -4.59
CA SER A 103 6.84 -1.24 -4.12
C SER A 103 7.11 -0.04 -5.01
N LEU A 104 6.08 0.41 -5.73
CA LEU A 104 6.14 1.63 -6.53
C LEU A 104 6.34 2.86 -5.64
N VAL A 105 5.69 2.86 -4.48
CA VAL A 105 5.85 3.92 -3.47
C VAL A 105 7.29 4.01 -3.01
N LYS A 106 7.88 2.88 -2.59
CA LYS A 106 9.27 2.81 -2.17
C LYS A 106 10.23 3.29 -3.25
N TYR A 107 9.95 2.93 -4.52
CA TYR A 107 10.71 3.42 -5.66
C TYR A 107 10.69 4.95 -5.73
N PHE A 108 9.52 5.57 -5.71
CA PHE A 108 9.42 7.03 -5.79
C PHE A 108 10.06 7.73 -4.58
N VAL A 109 9.85 7.21 -3.36
CA VAL A 109 10.51 7.77 -2.16
C VAL A 109 12.04 7.65 -2.28
N ALA A 110 12.56 6.53 -2.78
CA ALA A 110 13.99 6.34 -2.99
C ALA A 110 14.56 7.26 -4.08
N GLN A 111 13.75 7.66 -5.06
CA GLN A 111 14.11 8.66 -6.06
C GLN A 111 14.06 10.11 -5.53
N GLY A 112 13.66 10.31 -4.28
CA GLY A 112 13.61 11.62 -3.64
C GLY A 112 12.27 12.36 -3.81
N PHE A 113 11.21 11.66 -4.23
CA PHE A 113 9.88 12.29 -4.25
C PHE A 113 9.28 12.34 -2.84
N ASP A 114 8.62 13.45 -2.54
CA ASP A 114 7.73 13.60 -1.40
C ASP A 114 6.38 12.98 -1.78
N VAL A 115 6.09 11.75 -1.30
CA VAL A 115 5.04 10.89 -1.84
C VAL A 115 3.82 10.88 -0.93
N TYR A 116 2.67 11.20 -1.52
CA TYR A 116 1.34 11.05 -0.93
C TYR A 116 0.55 10.00 -1.70
N LEU A 117 -0.35 9.29 -1.02
CA LEU A 117 -1.28 8.34 -1.63
C LEU A 117 -2.67 8.53 -1.06
N ILE A 118 -3.67 8.66 -1.94
CA ILE A 118 -5.07 8.68 -1.55
C ILE A 118 -5.55 7.22 -1.42
N ASP A 119 -5.77 6.79 -0.19
CA ASP A 119 -6.35 5.49 0.13
C ASP A 119 -7.87 5.63 0.18
N TRP A 120 -8.55 5.16 -0.86
CA TRP A 120 -10.00 5.25 -0.98
C TRP A 120 -10.77 4.44 0.07
N GLY A 121 -10.07 3.58 0.84
CA GLY A 121 -10.69 2.72 1.84
C GLY A 121 -11.53 1.60 1.22
N MET A 122 -12.30 0.94 2.07
CA MET A 122 -13.21 -0.14 1.68
C MET A 122 -14.66 0.27 1.96
N PRO A 123 -15.46 0.60 0.94
CA PRO A 123 -16.85 1.00 1.12
C PRO A 123 -17.67 -0.10 1.82
N THR A 124 -18.52 0.31 2.69
CA THR A 124 -19.49 -0.55 3.40
C THR A 124 -20.91 -0.11 3.09
N ARG A 125 -21.91 -0.77 3.65
CA ARG A 125 -23.31 -0.37 3.48
C ARG A 125 -23.63 1.07 3.90
N LYS A 126 -22.84 1.68 4.77
CA LYS A 126 -22.99 3.10 5.14
C LYS A 126 -22.72 4.04 3.98
N HIS A 127 -21.88 3.62 3.02
CA HIS A 127 -21.35 4.45 1.92
C HIS A 127 -22.12 4.25 0.60
N THR A 128 -23.34 3.64 0.65
CA THR A 128 -24.15 3.39 -0.54
C THR A 128 -24.62 4.66 -1.25
N HIS A 129 -24.56 5.80 -0.59
CA HIS A 129 -24.89 7.11 -1.14
C HIS A 129 -23.71 7.74 -1.90
N TYR A 130 -22.48 7.21 -1.74
CA TYR A 130 -21.31 7.69 -2.48
C TYR A 130 -21.36 7.22 -3.93
N ASN A 131 -21.07 8.12 -4.83
CA ASN A 131 -21.04 7.90 -6.27
C ASN A 131 -19.77 8.53 -6.86
N LEU A 132 -19.58 8.42 -8.17
CA LEU A 132 -18.39 8.95 -8.83
C LEU A 132 -18.18 10.45 -8.57
N ASN A 133 -19.27 11.22 -8.53
CA ASN A 133 -19.19 12.67 -8.25
C ASN A 133 -18.64 12.93 -6.83
N THR A 134 -19.03 12.13 -5.83
CA THR A 134 -18.48 12.22 -4.46
C THR A 134 -16.96 12.07 -4.45
N TYR A 135 -16.44 11.09 -5.18
CA TYR A 135 -14.98 10.87 -5.22
C TYR A 135 -14.24 11.96 -6.00
N VAL A 136 -14.78 12.39 -7.15
CA VAL A 136 -14.08 13.31 -8.07
C VAL A 136 -14.28 14.77 -7.66
N SER A 137 -15.49 15.16 -7.26
CA SER A 137 -15.83 16.57 -7.03
C SER A 137 -15.81 16.99 -5.57
N GLU A 138 -15.80 16.04 -4.63
CA GLU A 138 -15.76 16.33 -3.20
C GLU A 138 -14.43 15.85 -2.58
N PHE A 139 -14.16 14.53 -2.58
CA PHE A 139 -12.98 13.99 -1.91
C PHE A 139 -11.67 14.39 -2.60
N MET A 140 -11.58 14.30 -3.92
CA MET A 140 -10.35 14.64 -4.61
C MET A 140 -9.88 16.08 -4.33
N PRO A 141 -10.71 17.14 -4.48
CA PRO A 141 -10.31 18.51 -4.15
C PRO A 141 -9.94 18.67 -2.68
N GLU A 142 -10.69 18.05 -1.76
CA GLU A 142 -10.41 18.08 -0.32
C GLU A 142 -9.01 17.51 -0.03
N PHE A 143 -8.73 16.30 -0.50
CA PHE A 143 -7.47 15.62 -0.23
C PHE A 143 -6.27 16.31 -0.90
N LEU A 144 -6.42 16.84 -2.12
CA LEU A 144 -5.38 17.65 -2.77
C LEU A 144 -5.11 18.96 -2.02
N ALA A 145 -6.13 19.59 -1.44
CA ALA A 145 -5.95 20.75 -0.58
C ALA A 145 -5.13 20.39 0.69
N LYS A 146 -5.40 19.22 1.29
CA LYS A 146 -4.64 18.71 2.44
C LYS A 146 -3.18 18.39 2.11
N VAL A 147 -2.90 17.89 0.91
CA VAL A 147 -1.51 17.75 0.45
C VAL A 147 -0.81 19.11 0.38
N ARG A 148 -1.46 20.14 -0.20
CA ARG A 148 -0.89 21.50 -0.26
C ARG A 148 -0.63 22.08 1.12
N GLU A 149 -1.58 21.90 2.03
CA GLU A 149 -1.46 22.36 3.41
C GLU A 149 -0.28 21.69 4.14
N HIS A 150 -0.16 20.37 4.02
CA HIS A 150 0.87 19.59 4.70
C HIS A 150 2.27 19.80 4.10
N SER A 151 2.39 19.80 2.77
CA SER A 151 3.67 19.97 2.07
C SER A 151 4.15 21.41 1.98
N GLY A 152 3.25 22.39 2.19
CA GLY A 152 3.53 23.82 1.94
C GLY A 152 3.69 24.17 0.46
N GLN A 153 3.36 23.27 -0.47
CA GLN A 153 3.53 23.45 -1.91
C GLN A 153 2.20 23.67 -2.61
N GLN A 154 2.14 24.66 -3.50
CA GLN A 154 0.93 24.91 -4.30
C GLN A 154 0.83 23.98 -5.52
N GLN A 155 1.96 23.63 -6.12
CA GLN A 155 2.02 22.71 -7.25
C GLN A 155 2.12 21.28 -6.76
N LEU A 156 1.37 20.38 -7.42
CA LEU A 156 1.35 18.94 -7.17
C LEU A 156 1.56 18.18 -8.47
N SER A 157 2.32 17.10 -8.42
CA SER A 157 2.35 16.10 -9.49
C SER A 157 1.35 15.00 -9.17
N LEU A 158 0.51 14.63 -10.14
CA LEU A 158 -0.46 13.55 -9.96
C LEU A 158 -0.02 12.31 -10.75
N HIS A 159 -0.02 11.18 -10.08
CA HIS A 159 0.12 9.86 -10.71
C HIS A 159 -1.22 9.14 -10.63
N GLY A 160 -1.99 9.18 -11.69
CA GLY A 160 -3.24 8.45 -11.84
C GLY A 160 -3.07 7.28 -12.81
N TRP A 161 -3.72 6.18 -12.52
CA TRP A 161 -3.75 5.01 -13.40
C TRP A 161 -5.14 4.38 -13.38
N SER A 162 -5.73 4.23 -14.59
CA SER A 162 -7.06 3.65 -14.77
C SER A 162 -8.18 4.42 -14.04
N MET A 163 -9.38 3.89 -14.05
CA MET A 163 -10.53 4.40 -13.30
C MET A 163 -11.04 3.35 -12.31
#